data_6e3adf78d3c3bb94e22e47e576c3371a
#
_entry.id   6e3adf78d3c3bb94e22e47e576c3371a
#
_cell.length_a   1.000
_cell.length_b   1.000
_cell.length_c   1.000
_cell.angle_alpha   90.00
_cell.angle_beta   90.00
_cell.angle_gamma   90.00
#
_symmetry.space_group_name_H-M   'P 1'
#
loop_
_entity.id
_entity.type
_entity.pdbx_description
1 polymer ?
#
loop_
_entity_poly.entity_id
_entity_poly.type
_entity_poly.pdbx_seq_one_letter_code
_entity_poly.pdbx_strand_id
1 'polypeptide(L)'
;MQTSHRLKLILLLCCSLITPLCAASFRPDALAVEQSSYVGNQACAKCHQEIARSYAQTPMATSSGAVRDDVVEGDFRHNPSGVSYRIVRENGAAWLEYERRDGVPAGDRLQGRRQLQYFIGSNAVGRSFLSMIDRFLFQAPVTWYAQSRRWDVSPGYEADREMRFNRPIEANCLYCHASQSQPVFGTQNRYVDPPFTQPGVGCERCHGPGSLHARGLAAMINPAKLDAARRDSVCGQCHLSGEARVERPGKRLAFYRPGDLLSDYVSYFVFEESQKMGLKANSHVENLAESACKQRGGERMSCLSCHDPHSAPAPRERADYFREKCLACHRPEALPANERHTQKADCASCHMPKSRVVDGGHGVLTDHHIPRVPSDAKAGATAGRKLVSFPGFTSDARMLGLAYAEVALLSNDPFHQRKAWLLLSEALPRHATEPELLTRLAFIHEARNETDQALKLYEAALRADPHRAPQFVIAAVNAGRIYAARGEMERAIALWQDALARNPALSEAAFNLALALQSQGHRKKAGEALEQLLRFDPDSARSKHLLRQIRIAEK
;
A
#
# COMPACT_ATOMS: atom_id res chain seq x y z
N MET A 1 -69.90 47.03 -19.14
CA MET A 1 -69.79 47.31 -20.58
C MET A 1 -68.72 46.37 -21.06
N GLN A 2 -69.12 45.22 -21.64
CA GLN A 2 -69.24 44.89 -23.06
C GLN A 2 -67.89 45.15 -23.75
N THR A 3 -67.26 44.22 -24.48
CA THR A 3 -67.72 43.12 -25.38
C THR A 3 -66.49 42.20 -25.66
N SER A 4 -66.61 40.98 -25.57
CA SER A 4 -66.58 39.82 -26.50
C SER A 4 -66.14 40.16 -27.94
N HIS A 5 -65.17 39.35 -28.48
CA HIS A 5 -65.33 38.73 -29.79
C HIS A 5 -64.37 37.55 -30.05
N ARG A 6 -64.98 36.47 -30.46
CA ARG A 6 -64.38 35.28 -31.08
C ARG A 6 -64.01 35.63 -32.55
N LEU A 7 -63.01 34.94 -33.12
CA LEU A 7 -63.08 34.45 -34.52
C LEU A 7 -61.90 33.54 -34.84
N LYS A 8 -62.17 32.32 -35.07
CA LYS A 8 -62.26 31.51 -36.30
C LYS A 8 -60.89 31.08 -36.90
N LEU A 9 -60.79 29.82 -36.89
CA LEU A 9 -60.05 28.82 -37.67
C LEU A 9 -60.05 29.15 -39.16
N ILE A 10 -58.90 29.16 -39.83
CA ILE A 10 -58.82 28.94 -41.31
C ILE A 10 -57.65 27.93 -41.52
N LEU A 11 -58.07 26.73 -41.97
CA LEU A 11 -57.19 25.74 -42.62
C LEU A 11 -56.85 26.27 -44.01
N LEU A 12 -55.56 26.27 -44.35
CA LEU A 12 -55.11 26.31 -45.74
C LEU A 12 -54.10 25.22 -45.98
N LEU A 13 -54.51 24.20 -46.72
CA LEU A 13 -53.65 23.21 -47.34
C LEU A 13 -52.72 23.91 -48.34
N CYS A 14 -51.42 23.71 -48.20
CA CYS A 14 -50.47 23.84 -49.30
C CYS A 14 -49.66 22.57 -49.40
N CYS A 15 -49.97 21.72 -50.35
CA CYS A 15 -49.12 20.68 -50.88
C CYS A 15 -47.86 21.32 -51.49
N SER A 16 -46.66 20.99 -51.04
CA SER A 16 -45.47 21.23 -51.81
C SER A 16 -44.42 20.17 -51.48
N LEU A 17 -44.18 19.33 -52.41
CA LEU A 17 -42.98 18.55 -52.74
C LEU A 17 -41.85 18.59 -51.74
N ILE A 18 -41.74 17.54 -50.91
CA ILE A 18 -40.56 17.24 -50.13
C ILE A 18 -39.79 16.14 -50.85
N THR A 19 -38.74 16.50 -51.55
CA THR A 19 -37.65 15.57 -51.95
C THR A 19 -37.08 14.88 -50.73
N PRO A 20 -36.85 13.56 -50.75
CA PRO A 20 -36.17 12.90 -49.67
C PRO A 20 -34.70 13.28 -49.74
N LEU A 21 -34.25 14.18 -48.85
CA LEU A 21 -32.84 14.27 -48.51
C LEU A 21 -32.44 12.92 -47.89
N CYS A 22 -31.59 12.18 -48.57
CA CYS A 22 -30.85 11.07 -48.00
C CYS A 22 -30.18 11.54 -46.69
N ALA A 23 -30.81 11.26 -45.57
CA ALA A 23 -30.13 11.23 -44.28
C ALA A 23 -29.13 10.08 -44.36
N ALA A 24 -27.92 10.41 -44.80
CA ALA A 24 -26.77 9.56 -44.57
C ALA A 24 -26.70 9.37 -43.04
N SER A 25 -27.14 8.20 -42.59
CA SER A 25 -26.90 7.72 -41.23
C SER A 25 -25.41 7.78 -40.99
N PHE A 26 -24.97 8.84 -40.33
CA PHE A 26 -23.64 8.89 -39.73
C PHE A 26 -23.65 7.82 -38.64
N ARG A 27 -23.28 6.58 -38.99
CA ARG A 27 -22.81 5.61 -38.04
C ARG A 27 -21.48 6.19 -37.53
N PRO A 28 -21.36 6.54 -36.26
CA PRO A 28 -20.05 6.63 -35.67
C PRO A 28 -19.56 5.19 -35.55
N ASP A 29 -18.96 4.65 -36.59
CA ASP A 29 -17.93 3.63 -36.43
C ASP A 29 -16.80 4.29 -35.64
N ALA A 30 -17.08 4.58 -34.37
CA ALA A 30 -16.05 4.66 -33.38
C ALA A 30 -15.41 3.28 -33.43
N LEU A 31 -14.28 3.20 -34.13
CA LEU A 31 -13.29 2.15 -33.92
C LEU A 31 -13.08 2.12 -32.40
N ALA A 32 -13.83 1.27 -31.72
CA ALA A 32 -13.58 0.93 -30.34
C ALA A 32 -12.19 0.33 -30.40
N VAL A 33 -11.17 1.13 -30.07
CA VAL A 33 -9.81 0.66 -29.92
C VAL A 33 -9.92 -0.41 -28.85
N GLU A 34 -9.86 -1.67 -29.28
CA GLU A 34 -10.00 -2.80 -28.40
C GLU A 34 -8.91 -2.70 -27.35
N GLN A 35 -9.34 -2.42 -26.09
CA GLN A 35 -8.40 -2.26 -25.00
C GLN A 35 -7.83 -3.61 -24.62
N SER A 36 -6.50 -3.70 -24.57
CA SER A 36 -5.82 -4.91 -24.09
C SER A 36 -6.19 -5.18 -22.63
N SER A 37 -6.59 -6.41 -22.35
CA SER A 37 -6.87 -6.91 -21.00
C SER A 37 -5.75 -7.84 -20.49
N TYR A 38 -5.73 -8.06 -19.18
CA TYR A 38 -4.79 -8.97 -18.54
C TYR A 38 -5.19 -10.43 -18.80
N VAL A 39 -4.22 -11.29 -19.12
CA VAL A 39 -4.43 -12.72 -19.45
C VAL A 39 -3.76 -13.67 -18.46
N GLY A 40 -2.86 -13.18 -17.61
CA GLY A 40 -2.14 -13.94 -16.59
C GLY A 40 -0.95 -14.75 -17.12
N ASN A 41 -0.09 -15.17 -16.19
CA ASN A 41 1.18 -15.86 -16.49
C ASN A 41 1.01 -17.14 -17.30
N GLN A 42 -0.08 -17.89 -17.09
CA GLN A 42 -0.32 -19.15 -17.79
C GLN A 42 -0.50 -18.96 -19.30
N ALA A 43 -1.11 -17.86 -19.72
CA ALA A 43 -1.23 -17.54 -21.14
C ALA A 43 0.15 -17.26 -21.77
N CYS A 44 1.00 -16.52 -21.07
CA CYS A 44 2.37 -16.22 -21.51
C CYS A 44 3.24 -17.48 -21.60
N ALA A 45 3.11 -18.37 -20.63
CA ALA A 45 3.89 -19.62 -20.55
C ALA A 45 3.65 -20.56 -21.72
N LYS A 46 2.55 -20.47 -22.44
CA LYS A 46 2.27 -21.32 -23.61
C LYS A 46 3.30 -21.12 -24.74
N CYS A 47 3.82 -19.90 -24.92
CA CYS A 47 4.81 -19.58 -25.93
C CYS A 47 6.19 -19.28 -25.31
N HIS A 48 6.28 -18.71 -24.12
CA HIS A 48 7.51 -18.28 -23.46
C HIS A 48 7.92 -19.24 -22.33
N GLN A 49 7.95 -20.56 -22.60
CA GLN A 49 8.09 -21.61 -21.60
C GLN A 49 9.37 -21.51 -20.75
N GLU A 50 10.52 -21.22 -21.38
CA GLU A 50 11.80 -21.15 -20.66
C GLU A 50 11.85 -19.94 -19.74
N ILE A 51 11.44 -18.77 -20.24
CA ILE A 51 11.36 -17.54 -19.44
C ILE A 51 10.38 -17.71 -18.29
N ALA A 52 9.20 -18.29 -18.55
CA ALA A 52 8.21 -18.52 -17.51
C ALA A 52 8.72 -19.47 -16.42
N ARG A 53 9.47 -20.52 -16.78
CA ARG A 53 10.06 -21.47 -15.84
C ARG A 53 11.14 -20.82 -14.96
N SER A 54 12.04 -20.06 -15.55
CA SER A 54 13.10 -19.36 -14.79
C SER A 54 12.50 -18.27 -13.89
N TYR A 55 11.56 -17.47 -14.43
CA TYR A 55 10.89 -16.41 -13.68
C TYR A 55 10.11 -16.91 -12.47
N ALA A 56 9.42 -18.05 -12.60
CA ALA A 56 8.64 -18.65 -11.51
C ALA A 56 9.46 -18.94 -10.24
N GLN A 57 10.80 -19.02 -10.36
CA GLN A 57 11.72 -19.23 -9.23
C GLN A 57 12.21 -17.93 -8.59
N THR A 58 11.89 -16.78 -9.17
CA THR A 58 12.35 -15.49 -8.66
C THR A 58 11.59 -15.07 -7.40
N PRO A 59 12.20 -14.25 -6.51
CA PRO A 59 11.50 -13.68 -5.36
C PRO A 59 10.27 -12.85 -5.73
N MET A 60 10.27 -12.18 -6.89
CA MET A 60 9.13 -11.41 -7.38
C MET A 60 7.95 -12.30 -7.74
N ALA A 61 8.18 -13.38 -8.47
CA ALA A 61 7.13 -14.33 -8.85
C ALA A 61 6.50 -15.04 -7.64
N THR A 62 7.25 -15.17 -6.54
CA THR A 62 6.81 -15.86 -5.32
C THR A 62 6.50 -14.91 -4.16
N SER A 63 6.26 -13.60 -4.45
CA SER A 63 6.08 -12.56 -3.44
C SER A 63 4.69 -12.54 -2.78
N SER A 64 3.76 -13.36 -3.20
CA SER A 64 2.48 -13.63 -2.53
C SER A 64 1.90 -14.95 -2.98
N GLY A 65 0.95 -15.46 -2.21
CA GLY A 65 0.24 -16.69 -2.55
C GLY A 65 -0.77 -17.10 -1.49
N ALA A 66 -1.53 -18.14 -1.82
CA ALA A 66 -2.29 -18.87 -0.81
C ALA A 66 -1.34 -19.70 0.05
N VAL A 67 -1.63 -19.79 1.33
CA VAL A 67 -0.89 -20.66 2.25
C VAL A 67 -1.19 -22.10 1.92
N ARG A 68 -0.13 -22.91 1.76
CA ARG A 68 -0.17 -24.33 1.43
C ARG A 68 0.65 -25.13 2.44
N ASP A 69 0.90 -26.37 2.13
CA ASP A 69 1.62 -27.32 2.99
C ASP A 69 3.11 -26.99 3.23
N ASP A 70 3.64 -25.94 2.59
CA ASP A 70 5.03 -25.49 2.73
C ASP A 70 5.28 -24.57 3.93
N VAL A 71 4.28 -24.34 4.78
CA VAL A 71 4.43 -23.55 6.01
C VAL A 71 5.23 -24.33 7.04
N VAL A 72 6.27 -23.71 7.57
CA VAL A 72 7.09 -24.26 8.65
C VAL A 72 6.31 -24.15 9.97
N GLU A 73 6.10 -25.27 10.65
CA GLU A 73 5.54 -25.26 12.01
C GLU A 73 6.56 -24.72 13.01
N GLY A 74 6.09 -24.15 14.11
CA GLY A 74 6.96 -23.60 15.15
C GLY A 74 6.20 -22.76 16.15
N ASP A 75 6.93 -22.30 17.15
CA ASP A 75 6.42 -21.48 18.22
C ASP A 75 7.41 -20.39 18.61
N PHE A 76 6.93 -19.34 19.24
CA PHE A 76 7.74 -18.31 19.87
C PHE A 76 6.89 -17.51 20.87
N ARG A 77 7.57 -16.80 21.76
CA ARG A 77 6.94 -15.86 22.70
C ARG A 77 7.37 -14.43 22.37
N HIS A 78 6.41 -13.53 22.26
CA HIS A 78 6.67 -12.09 22.13
C HIS A 78 6.66 -11.44 23.51
N ASN A 79 7.83 -11.08 24.01
CA ASN A 79 8.00 -10.58 25.37
C ASN A 79 7.23 -9.29 25.68
N PRO A 80 7.20 -8.26 24.81
CA PRO A 80 6.45 -7.03 25.08
C PRO A 80 4.96 -7.23 25.34
N SER A 81 4.29 -8.11 24.58
CA SER A 81 2.87 -8.43 24.75
C SER A 81 2.62 -9.60 25.70
N GLY A 82 3.64 -10.39 26.02
CA GLY A 82 3.49 -11.62 26.81
C GLY A 82 2.73 -12.75 26.09
N VAL A 83 2.44 -12.60 24.79
CA VAL A 83 1.71 -13.58 23.99
C VAL A 83 2.64 -14.66 23.47
N SER A 84 2.25 -15.91 23.66
CA SER A 84 2.87 -17.07 23.02
C SER A 84 2.11 -17.40 21.74
N TYR A 85 2.83 -17.62 20.66
CA TYR A 85 2.30 -17.96 19.35
C TYR A 85 2.77 -19.35 18.95
N ARG A 86 1.88 -20.12 18.31
CA ARG A 86 2.20 -21.42 17.74
C ARG A 86 1.58 -21.53 16.35
N ILE A 87 2.39 -21.92 15.38
CA ILE A 87 1.97 -22.13 14.00
C ILE A 87 1.87 -23.64 13.80
N VAL A 88 0.68 -24.12 13.45
CA VAL A 88 0.39 -25.53 13.25
C VAL A 88 -0.28 -25.74 11.90
N ARG A 89 -0.09 -26.95 11.35
CA ARG A 89 -0.79 -27.41 10.15
C ARG A 89 -1.82 -28.47 10.56
N GLU A 90 -3.03 -28.30 10.07
CA GLU A 90 -4.12 -29.21 10.35
C GLU A 90 -5.09 -29.21 9.17
N ASN A 91 -5.42 -30.41 8.69
CA ASN A 91 -6.37 -30.64 7.59
C ASN A 91 -6.08 -29.81 6.33
N GLY A 92 -4.78 -29.68 5.94
CA GLY A 92 -4.37 -28.88 4.76
C GLY A 92 -4.42 -27.37 4.95
N ALA A 93 -4.66 -26.87 6.16
CA ALA A 93 -4.68 -25.46 6.51
C ALA A 93 -3.58 -25.14 7.53
N ALA A 94 -3.06 -23.91 7.48
CA ALA A 94 -2.16 -23.39 8.50
C ALA A 94 -2.94 -22.52 9.49
N TRP A 95 -2.63 -22.66 10.75
CA TRP A 95 -3.29 -21.97 11.85
C TRP A 95 -2.27 -21.30 12.74
N LEU A 96 -2.60 -20.10 13.17
CA LEU A 96 -1.96 -19.39 14.26
C LEU A 96 -2.77 -19.60 15.52
N GLU A 97 -2.21 -20.31 16.50
CA GLU A 97 -2.70 -20.38 17.86
C GLU A 97 -1.97 -19.34 18.69
N TYR A 98 -2.69 -18.69 19.59
CA TYR A 98 -2.13 -17.65 20.44
C TYR A 98 -2.72 -17.70 21.83
N GLU A 99 -1.87 -17.46 22.85
CA GLU A 99 -2.32 -17.41 24.23
C GLU A 99 -1.49 -16.45 25.10
N ARG A 100 -2.15 -15.86 26.09
CA ARG A 100 -1.55 -15.13 27.20
C ARG A 100 -2.33 -15.46 28.47
N ARG A 101 -1.69 -16.23 29.38
CA ARG A 101 -2.33 -16.69 30.62
C ARG A 101 -1.64 -16.12 31.86
N ASP A 102 -0.33 -15.98 31.83
CA ASP A 102 0.48 -15.67 32.98
C ASP A 102 0.51 -14.18 33.27
N GLY A 103 0.39 -13.81 34.55
CA GLY A 103 0.55 -12.43 35.01
C GLY A 103 -0.59 -11.47 34.63
N VAL A 104 -1.73 -11.97 34.12
CA VAL A 104 -2.88 -11.14 33.76
C VAL A 104 -4.14 -11.56 34.51
N PRO A 105 -5.04 -10.59 34.85
CA PRO A 105 -6.35 -10.92 35.41
C PRO A 105 -7.14 -11.89 34.53
N ALA A 106 -7.99 -12.70 35.12
CA ALA A 106 -8.78 -13.72 34.40
C ALA A 106 -9.56 -13.12 33.20
N GLY A 107 -10.06 -11.88 33.34
CA GLY A 107 -10.81 -11.19 32.29
C GLY A 107 -9.94 -10.68 31.13
N ASP A 108 -8.61 -10.62 31.29
CA ASP A 108 -7.67 -10.14 30.28
C ASP A 108 -6.84 -11.28 29.66
N ARG A 109 -7.15 -12.53 30.07
CA ARG A 109 -6.58 -13.71 29.41
C ARG A 109 -6.94 -13.72 27.93
N LEU A 110 -5.96 -14.15 27.14
CA LEU A 110 -6.10 -14.27 25.70
C LEU A 110 -5.86 -15.71 25.30
N GLN A 111 -6.75 -16.28 24.53
CA GLN A 111 -6.56 -17.57 23.89
C GLN A 111 -7.42 -17.62 22.65
N GLY A 112 -6.86 -18.09 21.55
CA GLY A 112 -7.61 -18.22 20.31
C GLY A 112 -6.80 -18.86 19.20
N ARG A 113 -7.46 -18.93 18.06
CA ARG A 113 -6.94 -19.55 16.87
C ARG A 113 -7.38 -18.76 15.66
N ARG A 114 -6.48 -18.55 14.67
CA ARG A 114 -6.77 -17.87 13.43
C ARG A 114 -6.15 -18.58 12.25
N GLN A 115 -6.91 -18.76 11.18
CA GLN A 115 -6.37 -19.34 9.95
C GLN A 115 -5.46 -18.35 9.25
N LEU A 116 -4.30 -18.83 8.79
CA LEU A 116 -3.39 -18.14 7.91
C LEU A 116 -3.70 -18.59 6.48
N GLN A 117 -4.36 -17.73 5.70
CA GLN A 117 -4.90 -18.11 4.40
C GLN A 117 -4.02 -17.67 3.24
N TYR A 118 -3.36 -16.52 3.39
CA TYR A 118 -2.50 -15.95 2.37
C TYR A 118 -1.20 -15.46 2.99
N PHE A 119 -0.22 -15.14 2.15
CA PHE A 119 1.02 -14.49 2.56
C PHE A 119 1.45 -13.42 1.55
N ILE A 120 2.26 -12.47 2.02
CA ILE A 120 3.03 -11.52 1.23
C ILE A 120 4.50 -11.61 1.64
N GLY A 121 5.41 -11.29 0.70
CA GLY A 121 6.85 -11.49 0.86
C GLY A 121 7.31 -12.83 0.30
N SER A 122 8.61 -12.99 0.09
CA SER A 122 9.21 -14.15 -0.54
C SER A 122 10.04 -14.97 0.42
N ASN A 123 10.30 -16.23 0.09
CA ASN A 123 11.23 -17.09 0.83
C ASN A 123 12.70 -16.59 0.80
N ALA A 124 13.00 -15.55 0.05
CA ALA A 124 14.34 -14.97 0.04
C ALA A 124 14.64 -14.09 1.28
N VAL A 125 13.62 -13.43 1.81
CA VAL A 125 13.73 -12.56 3.00
C VAL A 125 12.80 -13.05 4.10
N GLY A 126 11.50 -13.13 3.83
CA GLY A 126 10.49 -13.58 4.76
C GLY A 126 9.09 -13.52 4.19
N ARG A 127 8.14 -14.19 4.85
CA ARG A 127 6.73 -14.21 4.55
C ARG A 127 5.93 -13.70 5.73
N SER A 128 5.21 -12.59 5.55
CA SER A 128 4.17 -12.12 6.48
C SER A 128 2.84 -12.74 6.10
N PHE A 129 2.14 -13.28 7.08
CA PHE A 129 0.91 -14.01 6.84
C PHE A 129 -0.33 -13.11 6.93
N LEU A 130 -1.38 -13.51 6.22
CA LEU A 130 -2.63 -12.78 6.13
C LEU A 130 -3.81 -13.69 6.50
N SER A 131 -4.76 -13.11 7.21
CA SER A 131 -6.02 -13.74 7.59
C SER A 131 -7.19 -12.98 6.99
N MET A 132 -8.19 -13.69 6.47
CA MET A 132 -9.42 -13.11 5.94
C MET A 132 -10.59 -13.45 6.86
N ILE A 133 -11.34 -12.43 7.29
CA ILE A 133 -12.56 -12.57 8.09
C ILE A 133 -13.66 -11.78 7.39
N ASP A 134 -14.78 -12.41 7.08
CA ASP A 134 -15.92 -11.79 6.39
C ASP A 134 -15.49 -11.04 5.10
N ARG A 135 -14.47 -11.61 4.42
CA ARG A 135 -13.82 -11.04 3.22
C ARG A 135 -12.99 -9.76 3.47
N PHE A 136 -12.75 -9.38 4.72
CA PHE A 136 -11.78 -8.35 5.08
C PHE A 136 -10.42 -8.99 5.34
N LEU A 137 -9.38 -8.46 4.72
CA LEU A 137 -8.02 -9.01 4.75
C LEU A 137 -7.15 -8.22 5.72
N PHE A 138 -6.52 -8.94 6.66
CA PHE A 138 -5.68 -8.36 7.70
C PHE A 138 -4.31 -9.04 7.75
N GLN A 139 -3.29 -8.29 8.13
CA GLN A 139 -1.99 -8.86 8.44
C GLN A 139 -2.07 -9.62 9.77
N ALA A 140 -1.63 -10.86 9.78
CA ALA A 140 -1.39 -11.59 11.02
C ALA A 140 -0.13 -11.04 11.72
N PRO A 141 -0.08 -11.06 13.06
CA PRO A 141 1.06 -10.52 13.80
C PRO A 141 2.34 -11.36 13.69
N VAL A 142 2.41 -12.33 12.80
CA VAL A 142 3.52 -13.28 12.69
C VAL A 142 4.12 -13.32 11.29
N THR A 143 5.46 -13.41 11.24
CA THR A 143 6.26 -13.51 10.01
C THR A 143 7.28 -14.62 10.15
N TRP A 144 7.41 -15.44 9.11
CA TRP A 144 8.53 -16.35 8.94
C TRP A 144 9.70 -15.61 8.29
N TYR A 145 10.77 -15.41 9.03
CA TYR A 145 12.00 -14.77 8.54
C TYR A 145 12.94 -15.82 7.95
N ALA A 146 12.88 -16.00 6.64
CA ALA A 146 13.58 -17.08 5.94
C ALA A 146 15.12 -16.99 6.06
N GLN A 147 15.67 -15.78 6.11
CA GLN A 147 17.13 -15.57 6.26
C GLN A 147 17.65 -16.04 7.61
N SER A 148 16.90 -15.84 8.68
CA SER A 148 17.25 -16.28 10.04
C SER A 148 16.60 -17.61 10.43
N ARG A 149 15.75 -18.17 9.56
CA ARG A 149 15.00 -19.41 9.77
C ARG A 149 14.25 -19.45 11.09
N ARG A 150 13.54 -18.37 11.39
CA ARG A 150 12.77 -18.25 12.64
C ARG A 150 11.44 -17.56 12.44
N TRP A 151 10.52 -17.88 13.30
CA TRP A 151 9.31 -17.11 13.52
C TRP A 151 9.60 -15.94 14.44
N ASP A 152 8.94 -14.81 14.15
CA ASP A 152 8.86 -13.66 15.06
C ASP A 152 7.65 -12.80 14.67
N VAL A 153 7.39 -11.74 15.42
CA VAL A 153 6.33 -10.80 15.07
C VAL A 153 6.58 -10.13 13.72
N SER A 154 5.50 -9.78 13.06
CA SER A 154 5.56 -9.07 11.77
C SER A 154 6.16 -7.68 11.93
N PRO A 155 6.79 -7.10 10.87
CA PRO A 155 7.34 -5.76 10.92
C PRO A 155 6.33 -4.73 11.44
N GLY A 156 6.77 -3.90 12.40
CA GLY A 156 5.94 -2.87 13.05
C GLY A 156 5.06 -3.38 14.20
N TYR A 157 5.29 -4.62 14.68
CA TYR A 157 4.65 -5.17 15.88
C TYR A 157 5.63 -5.36 17.04
N GLU A 158 6.91 -5.05 16.85
CA GLU A 158 8.00 -5.40 17.77
C GLU A 158 7.83 -4.78 19.17
N ALA A 159 7.23 -3.60 19.24
CA ALA A 159 7.03 -2.89 20.51
C ALA A 159 5.59 -3.01 21.06
N ASP A 160 4.71 -3.76 20.39
CA ASP A 160 3.31 -3.84 20.78
C ASP A 160 3.13 -4.57 22.11
N ARG A 161 2.35 -3.99 23.00
CA ARG A 161 1.96 -4.60 24.29
C ARG A 161 0.67 -5.39 24.21
N GLU A 162 -0.14 -5.13 23.19
CA GLU A 162 -1.35 -5.89 22.88
C GLU A 162 -1.18 -6.54 21.52
N MET A 163 -1.69 -7.76 21.37
CA MET A 163 -1.69 -8.43 20.08
C MET A 163 -2.74 -7.76 19.18
N ARG A 164 -2.31 -7.29 18.00
CA ARG A 164 -3.20 -6.67 17.02
C ARG A 164 -3.43 -7.58 15.82
N PHE A 165 -4.69 -7.82 15.48
CA PHE A 165 -5.09 -8.45 14.22
C PHE A 165 -5.80 -7.48 13.27
N ASN A 166 -5.82 -6.20 13.61
CA ASN A 166 -6.62 -5.18 12.95
C ASN A 166 -5.87 -4.34 11.92
N ARG A 167 -4.61 -4.68 11.60
CA ARG A 167 -3.88 -3.99 10.52
C ARG A 167 -4.47 -4.38 9.16
N PRO A 168 -5.17 -3.45 8.47
CA PRO A 168 -5.80 -3.76 7.19
C PRO A 168 -4.74 -3.98 6.10
N ILE A 169 -4.99 -4.95 5.23
CA ILE A 169 -4.23 -5.08 3.98
C ILE A 169 -4.99 -4.33 2.89
N GLU A 170 -4.52 -3.15 2.57
CA GLU A 170 -5.09 -2.30 1.54
C GLU A 170 -4.61 -2.71 0.13
N ALA A 171 -5.29 -2.22 -0.90
CA ALA A 171 -4.94 -2.49 -2.30
C ALA A 171 -3.49 -2.08 -2.64
N ASN A 172 -2.96 -1.03 -1.99
CA ASN A 172 -1.59 -0.59 -2.15
C ASN A 172 -0.55 -1.62 -1.68
N CYS A 173 -0.84 -2.41 -0.64
CA CYS A 173 0.04 -3.48 -0.18
C CYS A 173 0.12 -4.58 -1.24
N LEU A 174 -1.04 -5.01 -1.75
CA LEU A 174 -1.12 -6.04 -2.79
C LEU A 174 -0.59 -5.54 -4.14
N TYR A 175 -0.58 -4.23 -4.39
CA TYR A 175 -0.04 -3.67 -5.63
C TYR A 175 1.42 -4.08 -5.88
N CYS A 176 2.27 -4.09 -4.86
CA CYS A 176 3.69 -4.48 -4.97
C CYS A 176 3.93 -5.98 -4.79
N HIS A 177 3.00 -6.70 -4.13
CA HIS A 177 3.21 -8.09 -3.76
C HIS A 177 2.41 -9.11 -4.57
N ALA A 178 1.30 -8.70 -5.21
CA ALA A 178 0.44 -9.56 -6.01
C ALA A 178 0.07 -8.89 -7.34
N SER A 179 -0.44 -9.65 -8.26
CA SER A 179 -1.03 -9.13 -9.48
C SER A 179 -2.53 -9.43 -9.52
N GLN A 180 -3.30 -8.57 -10.22
CA GLN A 180 -4.74 -8.74 -10.36
C GLN A 180 -5.47 -8.86 -9.00
N SER A 181 -5.16 -7.96 -8.05
CA SER A 181 -5.91 -7.85 -6.79
C SER A 181 -7.37 -7.44 -7.05
N GLN A 182 -8.29 -7.93 -6.20
CA GLN A 182 -9.73 -7.80 -6.35
C GLN A 182 -10.38 -7.04 -5.17
N PRO A 183 -10.03 -5.76 -4.93
CA PRO A 183 -10.61 -4.98 -3.85
C PRO A 183 -12.09 -4.70 -4.10
N VAL A 184 -12.91 -4.74 -3.05
CA VAL A 184 -14.31 -4.30 -3.12
C VAL A 184 -14.35 -2.78 -2.96
N PHE A 185 -14.90 -2.12 -3.98
CA PHE A 185 -15.02 -0.67 -4.02
C PHE A 185 -15.77 -0.10 -2.80
N GLY A 186 -15.33 1.04 -2.31
CA GLY A 186 -15.95 1.70 -1.15
C GLY A 186 -15.58 1.09 0.21
N THR A 187 -14.70 0.09 0.27
CA THR A 187 -14.18 -0.49 1.51
C THR A 187 -12.67 -0.31 1.61
N GLN A 188 -12.11 -0.38 2.83
CA GLN A 188 -10.68 -0.19 3.04
C GLN A 188 -9.88 -1.44 2.66
N ASN A 189 -10.34 -2.61 3.09
CA ASN A 189 -9.58 -3.87 2.95
C ASN A 189 -10.48 -5.10 2.71
N ARG A 190 -11.67 -4.90 2.12
CA ARG A 190 -12.54 -6.00 1.70
C ARG A 190 -12.18 -6.42 0.28
N TYR A 191 -12.17 -7.73 0.03
CA TYR A 191 -11.82 -8.31 -1.26
C TYR A 191 -12.85 -9.33 -1.73
N VAL A 192 -12.87 -9.57 -3.03
CA VAL A 192 -13.44 -10.80 -3.58
C VAL A 192 -12.52 -11.95 -3.13
N ASP A 193 -13.06 -13.12 -2.88
CA ASP A 193 -12.26 -14.29 -2.53
C ASP A 193 -12.00 -15.13 -3.80
N PRO A 194 -10.74 -15.37 -4.18
CA PRO A 194 -9.48 -14.97 -3.54
C PRO A 194 -9.16 -13.48 -3.73
N PRO A 195 -8.35 -12.86 -2.83
CA PRO A 195 -8.07 -11.42 -2.87
C PRO A 195 -7.23 -10.99 -4.08
N PHE A 196 -6.58 -11.93 -4.75
CA PHE A 196 -5.87 -11.75 -6.02
C PHE A 196 -5.95 -13.04 -6.84
N THR A 197 -6.09 -12.90 -8.14
CA THR A 197 -6.18 -14.07 -9.06
C THR A 197 -4.83 -14.50 -9.59
N GLN A 198 -3.84 -13.59 -9.58
CA GLN A 198 -2.46 -13.89 -9.98
C GLN A 198 -1.53 -13.68 -8.78
N PRO A 199 -1.03 -14.78 -8.15
CA PRO A 199 -0.06 -14.69 -7.06
C PRO A 199 1.28 -14.16 -7.56
N GLY A 200 2.00 -13.47 -6.69
CA GLY A 200 3.27 -12.83 -7.00
C GLY A 200 3.14 -11.69 -8.01
N VAL A 201 4.29 -11.16 -8.42
CA VAL A 201 4.39 -10.18 -9.51
C VAL A 201 4.35 -10.94 -10.83
N GLY A 202 3.30 -10.76 -11.63
CA GLY A 202 3.14 -11.43 -12.92
C GLY A 202 3.85 -10.73 -14.07
N CYS A 203 3.97 -11.42 -15.21
CA CYS A 203 4.63 -10.92 -16.43
C CYS A 203 4.09 -9.56 -16.85
N GLU A 204 2.78 -9.40 -16.81
CA GLU A 204 2.06 -8.20 -17.26
C GLU A 204 2.28 -6.98 -16.35
N ARG A 205 2.85 -7.18 -15.15
CA ARG A 205 3.23 -6.05 -14.28
C ARG A 205 4.41 -5.24 -14.84
N CYS A 206 5.24 -5.88 -15.67
CA CYS A 206 6.38 -5.27 -16.34
C CYS A 206 6.15 -5.06 -17.84
N HIS A 207 5.33 -5.91 -18.46
CA HIS A 207 5.12 -5.93 -19.91
C HIS A 207 3.77 -5.34 -20.35
N GLY A 208 2.88 -4.98 -19.42
CA GLY A 208 1.53 -4.50 -19.73
C GLY A 208 0.54 -5.60 -20.10
N PRO A 209 -0.73 -5.26 -20.35
CA PRO A 209 -1.81 -6.22 -20.65
C PRO A 209 -1.54 -6.98 -21.95
N GLY A 210 -1.71 -8.31 -21.91
CA GLY A 210 -1.26 -9.23 -22.96
C GLY A 210 -2.31 -9.72 -23.95
N SER A 211 -3.61 -9.37 -23.82
CA SER A 211 -4.65 -10.01 -24.63
C SER A 211 -4.51 -9.74 -26.13
N LEU A 212 -4.10 -8.56 -26.53
CA LEU A 212 -3.85 -8.25 -27.94
C LEU A 212 -2.64 -8.99 -28.49
N HIS A 213 -1.57 -9.08 -27.68
CA HIS A 213 -0.37 -9.84 -28.03
C HIS A 213 -0.66 -11.34 -28.19
N ALA A 214 -1.41 -11.91 -27.26
CA ALA A 214 -1.76 -13.34 -27.31
C ALA A 214 -2.58 -13.73 -28.57
N ARG A 215 -3.23 -12.75 -29.20
CA ARG A 215 -3.94 -12.90 -30.49
C ARG A 215 -3.13 -12.46 -31.70
N GLY A 216 -1.86 -12.05 -31.51
CA GLY A 216 -0.99 -11.58 -32.61
C GLY A 216 -1.31 -10.18 -33.14
N LEU A 217 -2.10 -9.39 -32.41
CA LEU A 217 -2.59 -8.07 -32.86
C LEU A 217 -1.69 -6.91 -32.42
N ALA A 218 -0.85 -7.08 -31.39
CA ALA A 218 0.07 -6.04 -30.92
C ALA A 218 1.34 -6.65 -30.32
N ALA A 219 2.42 -5.88 -30.30
CA ALA A 219 3.63 -6.23 -29.57
C ALA A 219 3.47 -5.90 -28.08
N MET A 220 4.12 -6.67 -27.21
CA MET A 220 4.24 -6.34 -25.79
C MET A 220 5.26 -5.22 -25.56
N ILE A 221 5.07 -4.45 -24.50
CA ILE A 221 6.10 -3.55 -24.00
C ILE A 221 7.32 -4.38 -23.58
N ASN A 222 8.49 -3.97 -24.05
CA ASN A 222 9.77 -4.49 -23.59
C ASN A 222 10.51 -3.40 -22.82
N PRO A 223 10.64 -3.49 -21.49
CA PRO A 223 11.29 -2.44 -20.68
C PRO A 223 12.72 -2.12 -21.12
N ALA A 224 13.46 -3.10 -21.65
CA ALA A 224 14.82 -2.88 -22.15
C ALA A 224 14.90 -1.98 -23.40
N LYS A 225 13.78 -1.81 -24.11
CA LYS A 225 13.69 -0.97 -25.31
C LYS A 225 13.09 0.42 -25.04
N LEU A 226 12.66 0.68 -23.80
CA LEU A 226 12.15 1.98 -23.38
C LEU A 226 13.30 2.97 -23.13
N ASP A 227 13.01 4.26 -23.22
CA ASP A 227 13.91 5.28 -22.69
C ASP A 227 14.18 5.09 -21.19
N ALA A 228 15.23 5.75 -20.69
CA ALA A 228 15.69 5.54 -19.31
C ALA A 228 14.60 5.82 -18.26
N ALA A 229 13.83 6.90 -18.43
CA ALA A 229 12.82 7.30 -17.46
C ALA A 229 11.65 6.30 -17.40
N ARG A 230 11.15 5.85 -18.56
CA ARG A 230 10.07 4.85 -18.62
C ARG A 230 10.55 3.47 -18.18
N ARG A 231 11.77 3.09 -18.55
CA ARG A 231 12.38 1.83 -18.09
C ARG A 231 12.54 1.80 -16.58
N ASP A 232 13.10 2.86 -15.98
CA ASP A 232 13.31 2.96 -14.54
C ASP A 232 11.96 3.06 -13.80
N SER A 233 10.90 3.64 -14.43
CA SER A 233 9.53 3.66 -13.91
C SER A 233 8.94 2.26 -13.68
N VAL A 234 9.26 1.29 -14.55
CA VAL A 234 8.79 -0.09 -14.41
C VAL A 234 9.31 -0.74 -13.11
N CYS A 235 10.55 -0.48 -12.74
CA CYS A 235 11.11 -0.97 -11.48
C CYS A 235 10.66 -0.11 -10.30
N GLY A 236 10.66 1.21 -10.48
CA GLY A 236 10.33 2.21 -9.47
C GLY A 236 8.91 2.10 -8.92
N GLN A 237 7.95 1.57 -9.68
CA GLN A 237 6.58 1.39 -9.21
C GLN A 237 6.49 0.58 -7.90
N CYS A 238 7.49 -0.30 -7.62
CA CYS A 238 7.56 -1.13 -6.42
C CYS A 238 8.87 -0.93 -5.62
N HIS A 239 9.98 -0.54 -6.27
CA HIS A 239 11.30 -0.46 -5.66
C HIS A 239 11.77 0.98 -5.36
N LEU A 240 10.87 1.96 -5.41
CA LEU A 240 11.04 3.32 -4.95
C LEU A 240 10.11 3.56 -3.75
N SER A 241 10.65 3.89 -2.60
CA SER A 241 9.88 4.11 -1.35
C SER A 241 9.68 5.59 -1.06
N GLY A 242 10.75 6.36 -1.02
CA GLY A 242 10.74 7.70 -0.48
C GLY A 242 10.43 7.74 1.03
N GLU A 243 10.28 8.94 1.56
CA GLU A 243 9.70 9.21 2.88
C GLU A 243 8.18 9.36 2.80
N ALA A 244 7.70 9.87 1.67
CA ALA A 244 6.29 9.94 1.33
C ALA A 244 6.07 9.73 -0.16
N ARG A 245 4.91 9.17 -0.50
CA ARG A 245 4.42 8.98 -1.86
C ARG A 245 3.04 9.60 -1.99
N VAL A 246 2.91 10.56 -2.88
CA VAL A 246 1.66 11.29 -3.10
C VAL A 246 1.15 11.08 -4.50
N GLU A 247 -0.09 10.61 -4.63
CA GLU A 247 -0.76 10.46 -5.93
C GLU A 247 -1.11 11.85 -6.52
N ARG A 248 -0.97 11.97 -7.83
CA ARG A 248 -1.38 13.19 -8.53
C ARG A 248 -2.90 13.34 -8.55
N PRO A 249 -3.42 14.57 -8.65
CA PRO A 249 -4.87 14.78 -8.74
C PRO A 249 -5.50 13.94 -9.85
N GLY A 250 -6.53 13.17 -9.49
CA GLY A 250 -7.24 12.29 -10.44
C GLY A 250 -6.47 11.07 -10.93
N LYS A 251 -5.24 10.85 -10.45
CA LYS A 251 -4.43 9.67 -10.79
C LYS A 251 -4.34 8.70 -9.61
N ARG A 252 -4.05 7.45 -9.91
CA ARG A 252 -3.74 6.40 -8.92
C ARG A 252 -2.58 5.57 -9.41
N LEU A 253 -1.68 5.22 -8.53
CA LEU A 253 -0.57 4.31 -8.85
C LEU A 253 -1.10 2.95 -9.36
N ALA A 254 -2.23 2.48 -8.86
CA ALA A 254 -2.86 1.25 -9.32
C ALA A 254 -3.21 1.23 -10.82
N PHE A 255 -3.29 2.39 -11.47
CA PHE A 255 -3.57 2.53 -12.90
C PHE A 255 -2.30 2.75 -13.75
N TYR A 256 -1.12 2.79 -13.11
CA TYR A 256 0.14 2.85 -13.85
C TYR A 256 0.27 1.66 -14.81
N ARG A 257 0.71 1.94 -16.03
CA ARG A 257 0.97 0.93 -17.05
C ARG A 257 2.43 0.98 -17.47
N PRO A 258 3.11 -0.18 -17.62
CA PRO A 258 4.44 -0.22 -18.21
C PRO A 258 4.49 0.53 -19.54
N GLY A 259 5.51 1.38 -19.68
CA GLY A 259 5.64 2.30 -20.81
C GLY A 259 5.21 3.73 -20.53
N ASP A 260 4.42 3.96 -19.47
CA ASP A 260 4.13 5.30 -18.98
C ASP A 260 5.28 5.82 -18.07
N LEU A 261 5.29 7.12 -17.82
CA LEU A 261 6.13 7.69 -16.76
C LEU A 261 5.45 7.52 -15.39
N LEU A 262 6.16 6.98 -14.43
CA LEU A 262 5.65 6.84 -13.07
C LEU A 262 5.32 8.21 -12.46
N SER A 263 6.07 9.25 -12.85
CA SER A 263 5.84 10.63 -12.45
C SER A 263 4.53 11.24 -12.93
N ASP A 264 3.82 10.61 -13.89
CA ASP A 264 2.48 11.04 -14.31
C ASP A 264 1.37 10.58 -13.34
N TYR A 265 1.69 9.65 -12.45
CA TYR A 265 0.75 9.05 -11.49
C TYR A 265 1.01 9.49 -10.06
N VAL A 266 2.27 9.57 -9.67
CA VAL A 266 2.71 9.84 -8.29
C VAL A 266 3.91 10.77 -8.26
N SER A 267 4.16 11.37 -7.10
CA SER A 267 5.45 11.97 -6.75
C SER A 267 5.98 11.32 -5.49
N TYR A 268 7.30 11.12 -5.46
CA TYR A 268 8.02 10.61 -4.31
C TYR A 268 8.84 11.73 -3.68
N PHE A 269 8.89 11.73 -2.38
CA PHE A 269 9.61 12.72 -1.59
C PHE A 269 10.64 12.03 -0.70
N VAL A 270 11.82 12.61 -0.63
CA VAL A 270 12.93 12.16 0.21
C VAL A 270 13.40 13.32 1.08
N PHE A 271 14.11 13.02 2.16
CA PHE A 271 14.80 14.09 2.89
C PHE A 271 15.96 14.64 2.06
N GLU A 272 16.19 15.94 2.16
CA GLU A 272 17.27 16.65 1.45
C GLU A 272 18.65 16.02 1.71
N GLU A 273 18.84 15.39 2.88
CA GLU A 273 20.04 14.63 3.28
C GLU A 273 19.71 13.14 3.50
N SER A 274 19.27 12.43 2.45
CA SER A 274 18.81 11.04 2.54
C SER A 274 19.89 10.03 2.95
N GLN A 275 21.17 10.30 2.63
CA GLN A 275 22.29 9.39 2.91
C GLN A 275 22.47 9.02 4.39
N LYS A 276 21.84 9.76 5.31
CA LYS A 276 21.87 9.49 6.75
C LYS A 276 20.70 8.64 7.24
N MET A 277 19.85 8.18 6.32
CA MET A 277 18.71 7.33 6.66
C MET A 277 19.09 5.85 6.55
N GLY A 278 18.50 5.02 7.41
CA GLY A 278 18.69 3.57 7.32
C GLY A 278 18.03 2.99 6.05
N LEU A 279 18.46 1.80 5.63
CA LEU A 279 17.85 1.11 4.49
C LEU A 279 16.38 0.80 4.76
N LYS A 280 15.53 1.04 3.78
CA LYS A 280 14.14 0.56 3.75
C LYS A 280 14.02 -0.67 2.85
N ALA A 281 13.00 -1.48 3.08
CA ALA A 281 12.83 -2.74 2.37
C ALA A 281 12.70 -2.60 0.85
N ASN A 282 12.26 -1.45 0.35
CA ASN A 282 12.06 -1.18 -1.07
C ASN A 282 12.76 0.09 -1.59
N SER A 283 13.80 0.60 -0.89
CA SER A 283 14.54 1.81 -1.26
C SER A 283 15.69 1.59 -2.26
N HIS A 284 15.55 0.61 -3.14
CA HIS A 284 16.64 0.26 -4.09
C HIS A 284 16.93 1.37 -5.10
N VAL A 285 15.87 2.07 -5.57
CA VAL A 285 15.99 3.12 -6.59
C VAL A 285 16.64 4.37 -6.00
N GLU A 286 16.23 4.79 -4.79
CA GLU A 286 16.82 5.92 -4.08
C GLU A 286 18.31 5.69 -3.83
N ASN A 287 18.62 4.53 -3.27
CA ASN A 287 19.99 4.19 -2.90
C ASN A 287 20.88 4.10 -4.13
N LEU A 288 20.39 3.50 -5.24
CA LEU A 288 21.11 3.46 -6.51
C LEU A 288 21.30 4.88 -7.07
N ALA A 289 20.32 5.76 -6.99
CA ALA A 289 20.40 7.13 -7.48
C ALA A 289 21.52 7.93 -6.79
N GLU A 290 21.80 7.63 -5.52
CA GLU A 290 22.89 8.23 -4.75
C GLU A 290 24.27 7.59 -5.03
N SER A 291 24.31 6.42 -5.67
CA SER A 291 25.56 5.74 -5.99
C SER A 291 26.38 6.51 -7.04
N ALA A 292 27.70 6.49 -6.89
CA ALA A 292 28.61 7.03 -7.91
C ALA A 292 28.43 6.35 -9.28
N CYS A 293 28.03 5.09 -9.29
CA CYS A 293 27.72 4.33 -10.52
C CYS A 293 26.58 4.99 -11.31
N LYS A 294 25.45 5.31 -10.65
CA LYS A 294 24.30 5.96 -11.30
C LYS A 294 24.60 7.40 -11.66
N GLN A 295 25.23 8.17 -10.75
CA GLN A 295 25.55 9.58 -10.97
C GLN A 295 26.50 9.79 -12.17
N ARG A 296 27.51 8.93 -12.36
CA ARG A 296 28.46 9.01 -13.46
C ARG A 296 28.04 8.26 -14.71
N GLY A 297 27.30 7.15 -14.54
CA GLY A 297 26.80 6.33 -15.64
C GLY A 297 25.55 6.92 -16.31
N GLY A 298 24.81 7.79 -15.61
CA GLY A 298 23.59 8.43 -16.09
C GLY A 298 22.55 7.43 -16.60
N GLU A 299 22.03 7.64 -17.80
CA GLU A 299 21.03 6.80 -18.44
C GLU A 299 21.51 5.40 -18.81
N ARG A 300 22.81 5.21 -19.00
CA ARG A 300 23.43 3.90 -19.29
C ARG A 300 23.34 2.96 -18.08
N MET A 301 23.30 3.52 -16.85
CA MET A 301 23.19 2.75 -15.62
C MET A 301 21.72 2.57 -15.24
N SER A 302 21.25 1.34 -15.27
CA SER A 302 19.88 0.96 -14.90
C SER A 302 19.90 -0.33 -14.08
N CYS A 303 18.74 -0.72 -13.55
CA CYS A 303 18.57 -2.02 -12.87
C CYS A 303 19.00 -3.19 -13.78
N LEU A 304 18.71 -3.10 -15.08
CA LEU A 304 19.05 -4.12 -16.08
C LEU A 304 20.55 -4.21 -16.38
N SER A 305 21.35 -3.23 -15.96
CA SER A 305 22.82 -3.33 -16.10
C SER A 305 23.41 -4.42 -15.21
N CYS A 306 22.73 -4.75 -14.08
CA CYS A 306 23.19 -5.72 -13.09
C CYS A 306 22.24 -6.92 -12.94
N HIS A 307 20.94 -6.73 -13.18
CA HIS A 307 19.91 -7.75 -12.95
C HIS A 307 19.28 -8.23 -14.26
N ASP A 308 19.10 -9.55 -14.36
CA ASP A 308 18.12 -10.14 -15.25
C ASP A 308 16.79 -10.30 -14.47
N PRO A 309 15.71 -9.60 -14.85
CA PRO A 309 14.45 -9.68 -14.14
C PRO A 309 13.74 -11.05 -14.28
N HIS A 310 14.15 -11.87 -15.25
CA HIS A 310 13.54 -13.18 -15.51
C HIS A 310 14.24 -14.34 -14.80
N SER A 311 15.41 -14.10 -14.21
CA SER A 311 16.18 -15.12 -13.52
C SER A 311 16.97 -14.56 -12.35
N ALA A 312 17.37 -15.43 -11.45
CA ALA A 312 18.30 -15.11 -10.38
C ALA A 312 19.48 -16.07 -10.44
N PRO A 313 20.73 -15.59 -10.30
CA PRO A 313 21.89 -16.50 -10.28
C PRO A 313 21.80 -17.43 -9.07
N ALA A 314 22.19 -18.69 -9.27
CA ALA A 314 22.28 -19.64 -8.16
C ALA A 314 23.20 -19.12 -7.05
N PRO A 315 22.97 -19.44 -5.76
CA PRO A 315 23.76 -18.92 -4.67
C PRO A 315 25.29 -19.06 -4.86
N ARG A 316 25.74 -20.20 -5.40
CA ARG A 316 27.16 -20.50 -5.68
C ARG A 316 27.75 -19.69 -6.84
N GLU A 317 26.93 -19.19 -7.75
CA GLU A 317 27.33 -18.47 -8.96
C GLU A 317 27.20 -16.94 -8.79
N ARG A 318 26.58 -16.52 -7.71
CA ARG A 318 26.19 -15.11 -7.48
C ARG A 318 27.39 -14.15 -7.46
N ALA A 319 28.49 -14.53 -6.81
CA ALA A 319 29.68 -13.71 -6.72
C ALA A 319 30.30 -13.46 -8.12
N ASP A 320 30.44 -14.51 -8.90
CA ASP A 320 30.98 -14.44 -10.26
C ASP A 320 30.06 -13.65 -11.19
N TYR A 321 28.77 -13.93 -11.14
CA TYR A 321 27.76 -13.23 -11.94
C TYR A 321 27.81 -11.71 -11.72
N PHE A 322 27.79 -11.25 -10.47
CA PHE A 322 27.79 -9.81 -10.19
C PHE A 322 29.18 -9.19 -10.40
N ARG A 323 30.28 -9.92 -10.19
CA ARG A 323 31.61 -9.44 -10.55
C ARG A 323 31.70 -9.12 -12.03
N GLU A 324 31.20 -9.97 -12.92
CA GLU A 324 31.19 -9.72 -14.37
C GLU A 324 30.41 -8.44 -14.70
N LYS A 325 29.27 -8.19 -14.03
CA LYS A 325 28.52 -6.94 -14.19
C LYS A 325 29.31 -5.71 -13.77
N CYS A 326 30.10 -5.80 -12.70
CA CYS A 326 30.99 -4.71 -12.27
C CYS A 326 32.12 -4.49 -13.28
N LEU A 327 32.76 -5.57 -13.73
CA LEU A 327 33.88 -5.51 -14.69
C LEU A 327 33.48 -5.06 -16.09
N ALA A 328 32.20 -5.07 -16.45
CA ALA A 328 31.73 -4.45 -17.68
C ALA A 328 32.00 -2.94 -17.76
N CYS A 329 32.17 -2.27 -16.61
CA CYS A 329 32.53 -0.85 -16.52
C CYS A 329 33.87 -0.61 -15.82
N HIS A 330 34.25 -1.43 -14.84
CA HIS A 330 35.48 -1.31 -14.08
C HIS A 330 36.57 -2.19 -14.67
N ARG A 331 37.60 -1.57 -15.26
CA ARG A 331 38.74 -2.32 -15.79
C ARG A 331 39.59 -2.86 -14.65
N PRO A 332 39.95 -4.15 -14.66
CA PRO A 332 40.77 -4.74 -13.60
C PRO A 332 42.06 -3.97 -13.30
N GLU A 333 42.69 -3.44 -14.35
CA GLU A 333 43.98 -2.70 -14.28
C GLU A 333 43.84 -1.32 -13.61
N ALA A 334 42.61 -0.78 -13.56
CA ALA A 334 42.32 0.50 -12.92
C ALA A 334 41.92 0.33 -11.42
N LEU A 335 41.80 -0.89 -10.93
CA LEU A 335 41.53 -1.16 -9.53
C LEU A 335 42.82 -1.05 -8.70
N PRO A 336 42.74 -0.58 -7.43
CA PRO A 336 43.90 -0.57 -6.54
C PRO A 336 44.49 -1.97 -6.40
N ALA A 337 45.76 -2.12 -6.66
CA ALA A 337 46.48 -3.38 -6.53
C ALA A 337 46.63 -3.72 -5.05
N ASN A 338 45.74 -4.54 -4.52
CA ASN A 338 45.80 -5.07 -3.18
C ASN A 338 45.14 -6.46 -3.10
N GLU A 339 45.35 -7.18 -2.02
CA GLU A 339 44.82 -8.53 -1.79
C GLU A 339 43.26 -8.61 -1.90
N ARG A 340 42.55 -7.48 -1.72
CA ARG A 340 41.10 -7.42 -1.75
C ARG A 340 40.53 -7.34 -3.18
N HIS A 341 41.32 -6.85 -4.15
CA HIS A 341 40.91 -6.70 -5.55
C HIS A 341 41.53 -7.79 -6.45
N THR A 342 41.42 -9.03 -6.03
CA THR A 342 41.86 -10.18 -6.83
C THR A 342 40.87 -10.45 -7.98
N GLN A 343 41.32 -11.19 -8.99
CA GLN A 343 40.46 -11.60 -10.12
C GLN A 343 39.22 -12.42 -9.70
N LYS A 344 39.23 -13.01 -8.50
CA LYS A 344 38.12 -13.81 -7.95
C LYS A 344 37.37 -13.08 -6.81
N ALA A 345 37.60 -11.79 -6.60
CA ALA A 345 36.96 -11.05 -5.52
C ALA A 345 35.45 -10.95 -5.71
N ASP A 346 34.68 -11.16 -4.66
CA ASP A 346 33.27 -10.83 -4.60
C ASP A 346 33.08 -9.33 -4.33
N CYS A 347 32.96 -8.55 -5.40
CA CYS A 347 32.82 -7.10 -5.33
C CYS A 347 31.60 -6.68 -4.52
N ALA A 348 30.49 -7.42 -4.68
CA ALA A 348 29.24 -7.09 -4.02
C ALA A 348 29.29 -7.29 -2.49
N SER A 349 30.05 -8.26 -2.01
CA SER A 349 30.17 -8.49 -0.55
C SER A 349 30.78 -7.31 0.21
N CYS A 350 31.65 -6.52 -0.45
CA CYS A 350 32.29 -5.33 0.13
C CYS A 350 31.58 -4.03 -0.25
N HIS A 351 31.25 -3.84 -1.56
CA HIS A 351 30.69 -2.58 -2.05
C HIS A 351 29.16 -2.50 -2.00
N MET A 352 28.49 -3.60 -1.71
CA MET A 352 27.04 -3.67 -1.52
C MET A 352 26.72 -4.48 -0.25
N PRO A 353 27.17 -4.02 0.92
CA PRO A 353 27.04 -4.77 2.17
C PRO A 353 25.55 -5.06 2.46
N LYS A 354 25.31 -6.18 3.09
CA LYS A 354 23.98 -6.51 3.61
C LYS A 354 23.77 -5.80 4.94
N SER A 355 22.68 -5.02 5.00
CA SER A 355 22.31 -4.27 6.21
C SER A 355 20.86 -4.54 6.60
N ARG A 356 20.57 -4.41 7.88
CA ARG A 356 19.19 -4.48 8.38
C ARG A 356 18.38 -3.32 7.82
N VAL A 357 17.14 -3.61 7.46
CA VAL A 357 16.19 -2.57 7.05
C VAL A 357 15.43 -2.04 8.26
N VAL A 358 15.10 -0.74 8.23
CA VAL A 358 14.45 -0.08 9.37
C VAL A 358 12.95 -0.41 9.48
N ASP A 359 12.34 -0.87 8.39
CA ASP A 359 10.92 -1.16 8.25
C ASP A 359 10.60 -2.64 7.94
N GLY A 360 11.60 -3.51 7.99
CA GLY A 360 11.47 -4.93 7.59
C GLY A 360 11.73 -5.94 8.71
N GLY A 361 11.61 -5.55 9.97
CA GLY A 361 11.82 -6.43 11.11
C GLY A 361 13.22 -7.04 11.12
N HIS A 362 13.35 -8.36 10.95
CA HIS A 362 14.65 -9.05 10.86
C HIS A 362 15.19 -9.16 9.43
N GLY A 363 14.58 -8.48 8.47
CA GLY A 363 15.03 -8.48 7.07
C GLY A 363 16.40 -7.83 6.91
N VAL A 364 17.22 -8.44 6.06
CA VAL A 364 18.55 -7.94 5.68
C VAL A 364 18.58 -7.83 4.17
N LEU A 365 18.87 -6.64 3.66
CA LEU A 365 18.93 -6.36 2.23
C LEU A 365 20.29 -5.83 1.81
N THR A 366 20.59 -5.96 0.53
CA THR A 366 21.81 -5.45 -0.10
C THR A 366 21.73 -3.95 -0.28
N ASP A 367 22.74 -3.23 0.15
CA ASP A 367 22.83 -1.78 0.00
C ASP A 367 23.18 -1.38 -1.45
N HIS A 368 22.30 -0.62 -2.08
CA HIS A 368 22.47 -0.11 -3.47
C HIS A 368 23.13 1.26 -3.55
N HIS A 369 23.60 1.85 -2.46
CA HIS A 369 24.44 3.05 -2.50
C HIS A 369 25.82 2.77 -3.14
N ILE A 370 26.26 1.53 -3.12
CA ILE A 370 27.54 1.05 -3.68
C ILE A 370 28.71 1.92 -3.17
N PRO A 371 28.91 2.03 -1.86
CA PRO A 371 29.93 2.89 -1.28
C PRO A 371 31.34 2.42 -1.66
N ARG A 372 32.27 3.35 -1.87
CA ARG A 372 33.67 3.03 -2.08
C ARG A 372 34.31 2.38 -0.82
N VAL A 373 33.92 2.85 0.33
CA VAL A 373 34.30 2.31 1.63
C VAL A 373 33.01 2.04 2.41
N PRO A 374 32.73 0.80 2.78
CA PRO A 374 31.58 0.49 3.61
C PRO A 374 31.62 1.28 4.92
N SER A 375 30.51 1.88 5.29
CA SER A 375 30.35 2.54 6.60
C SER A 375 29.10 2.02 7.26
N ASP A 376 29.16 1.79 8.56
CA ASP A 376 27.98 1.51 9.39
C ASP A 376 27.19 2.81 9.59
N ALA A 377 26.42 3.19 8.59
CA ALA A 377 25.53 4.34 8.69
C ALA A 377 24.43 4.05 9.70
N LYS A 378 24.46 4.70 10.86
CA LYS A 378 23.34 4.69 11.80
C LYS A 378 22.23 5.55 11.24
N ALA A 379 20.98 5.05 11.30
CA ALA A 379 19.81 5.84 10.94
C ALA A 379 19.80 7.16 11.73
N GLY A 380 19.78 8.28 11.01
CA GLY A 380 19.71 9.61 11.62
C GLY A 380 18.27 9.97 12.06
N ALA A 381 18.15 10.93 12.97
CA ALA A 381 16.86 11.47 13.36
C ALA A 381 16.15 12.15 12.15
N THR A 382 14.83 12.04 12.10
CA THR A 382 14.01 12.65 11.03
C THR A 382 13.53 14.06 11.36
N ALA A 383 13.62 14.44 12.64
CA ALA A 383 13.10 15.70 13.15
C ALA A 383 13.72 16.93 12.45
N GLY A 384 12.87 17.87 12.03
CA GLY A 384 13.28 19.13 11.40
C GLY A 384 13.83 19.02 9.98
N ARG A 385 13.88 17.82 9.38
CA ARG A 385 14.42 17.63 8.02
C ARG A 385 13.45 18.11 6.94
N LYS A 386 14.01 18.72 5.90
CA LYS A 386 13.22 19.14 4.74
C LYS A 386 12.97 17.98 3.80
N LEU A 387 11.74 17.95 3.25
CA LEU A 387 11.39 17.07 2.14
C LEU A 387 11.62 17.79 0.81
N VAL A 388 12.17 17.04 -0.15
CA VAL A 388 12.34 17.45 -1.54
C VAL A 388 11.78 16.35 -2.45
N SER A 389 11.37 16.73 -3.66
CA SER A 389 10.97 15.72 -4.66
C SER A 389 12.16 14.85 -5.04
N PHE A 390 11.95 13.55 -5.14
CA PHE A 390 12.95 12.65 -5.71
C PHE A 390 13.27 13.04 -7.16
N PRO A 391 14.53 12.95 -7.64
CA PRO A 391 14.91 13.32 -8.99
C PRO A 391 14.02 12.67 -10.06
N GLY A 392 13.60 13.44 -11.05
CA GLY A 392 12.65 13.03 -12.10
C GLY A 392 11.17 13.17 -11.74
N PHE A 393 10.84 13.59 -10.51
CA PHE A 393 9.48 13.90 -10.09
C PHE A 393 9.33 15.40 -9.82
N THR A 394 8.14 15.92 -10.08
CA THR A 394 7.78 17.31 -9.81
C THR A 394 6.76 17.40 -8.70
N SER A 395 6.72 18.52 -7.99
CA SER A 395 5.74 18.76 -6.94
C SER A 395 5.23 20.21 -6.99
N ASP A 396 4.06 20.40 -6.41
CA ASP A 396 3.44 21.67 -6.09
C ASP A 396 3.17 21.76 -4.58
N ALA A 397 2.56 22.83 -4.14
CA ALA A 397 2.23 23.05 -2.73
C ALA A 397 1.32 21.92 -2.17
N ARG A 398 0.35 21.42 -2.98
CA ARG A 398 -0.53 20.32 -2.56
C ARG A 398 0.27 19.05 -2.32
N MET A 399 1.08 18.62 -3.29
CA MET A 399 1.81 17.36 -3.20
C MET A 399 2.85 17.39 -2.08
N LEU A 400 3.60 18.48 -1.98
CA LEU A 400 4.60 18.64 -0.91
C LEU A 400 3.92 18.75 0.47
N GLY A 401 2.78 19.44 0.55
CA GLY A 401 1.98 19.55 1.77
C GLY A 401 1.45 18.20 2.25
N LEU A 402 0.94 17.35 1.35
CA LEU A 402 0.51 15.99 1.66
C LEU A 402 1.69 15.11 2.10
N ALA A 403 2.86 15.25 1.46
CA ALA A 403 4.05 14.53 1.87
C ALA A 403 4.50 14.90 3.29
N TYR A 404 4.53 16.19 3.62
CA TYR A 404 4.80 16.63 5.00
C TYR A 404 3.76 16.14 5.99
N ALA A 405 2.47 16.08 5.61
CA ALA A 405 1.42 15.55 6.47
C ALA A 405 1.60 14.06 6.75
N GLU A 406 2.01 13.27 5.75
CA GLU A 406 2.30 11.85 5.91
C GLU A 406 3.47 11.61 6.87
N VAL A 407 4.58 12.33 6.68
CA VAL A 407 5.75 12.24 7.57
C VAL A 407 5.43 12.72 8.98
N ALA A 408 4.62 13.78 9.12
CA ALA A 408 4.20 14.32 10.42
C ALA A 408 3.39 13.30 11.23
N LEU A 409 2.53 12.51 10.59
CA LEU A 409 1.76 11.44 11.26
C LEU A 409 2.66 10.35 11.86
N LEU A 410 3.77 10.05 11.20
CA LEU A 410 4.71 9.02 11.66
C LEU A 410 5.68 9.54 12.71
N SER A 411 6.12 10.79 12.59
CA SER A 411 7.17 11.38 13.45
C SER A 411 6.63 12.24 14.60
N ASN A 412 5.37 12.67 14.51
CA ASN A 412 4.77 13.69 15.40
C ASN A 412 5.62 14.97 15.53
N ASP A 413 6.35 15.32 14.46
CA ASP A 413 7.29 16.46 14.45
C ASP A 413 6.55 17.79 14.16
N PRO A 414 6.63 18.79 15.06
CA PRO A 414 6.01 20.09 14.87
C PRO A 414 6.49 20.84 13.62
N PHE A 415 7.72 20.63 13.17
CA PHE A 415 8.24 21.24 11.93
C PHE A 415 7.46 20.70 10.71
N HIS A 416 7.30 19.38 10.62
CA HIS A 416 6.57 18.74 9.53
C HIS A 416 5.08 19.12 9.56
N GLN A 417 4.46 19.15 10.75
CA GLN A 417 3.07 19.60 10.92
C GLN A 417 2.86 21.04 10.44
N ARG A 418 3.78 21.95 10.80
CA ARG A 418 3.72 23.35 10.37
C ARG A 418 3.89 23.49 8.86
N LYS A 419 4.84 22.74 8.27
CA LYS A 419 5.05 22.74 6.80
C LYS A 419 3.82 22.21 6.08
N ALA A 420 3.25 21.12 6.54
CA ALA A 420 2.02 20.54 5.99
C ALA A 420 0.86 21.57 6.05
N TRP A 421 0.64 22.19 7.21
CA TRP A 421 -0.40 23.20 7.39
C TRP A 421 -0.28 24.37 6.41
N LEU A 422 0.91 24.97 6.30
CA LEU A 422 1.15 26.09 5.39
C LEU A 422 0.85 25.73 3.94
N LEU A 423 1.42 24.62 3.45
CA LEU A 423 1.33 24.21 2.06
C LEU A 423 -0.09 23.73 1.69
N LEU A 424 -0.76 22.97 2.57
CA LEU A 424 -2.12 22.51 2.32
C LEU A 424 -3.13 23.66 2.39
N SER A 425 -2.92 24.65 3.28
CA SER A 425 -3.76 25.85 3.33
C SER A 425 -3.61 26.70 2.07
N GLU A 426 -2.40 26.82 1.51
CA GLU A 426 -2.14 27.46 0.21
C GLU A 426 -2.83 26.72 -0.94
N ALA A 427 -2.79 25.39 -0.91
CA ALA A 427 -3.36 24.56 -1.96
C ALA A 427 -4.90 24.47 -1.91
N LEU A 428 -5.52 24.64 -0.73
CA LEU A 428 -6.94 24.42 -0.49
C LEU A 428 -7.88 25.12 -1.48
N PRO A 429 -7.69 26.40 -1.86
CA PRO A 429 -8.61 27.07 -2.78
C PRO A 429 -8.74 26.39 -4.16
N ARG A 430 -7.67 25.72 -4.61
CA ARG A 430 -7.63 24.99 -5.90
C ARG A 430 -8.07 23.53 -5.77
N HIS A 431 -8.13 22.99 -4.56
CA HIS A 431 -8.38 21.57 -4.25
C HIS A 431 -9.48 21.40 -3.19
N ALA A 432 -10.46 22.31 -3.14
CA ALA A 432 -11.50 22.37 -2.12
C ALA A 432 -12.44 21.15 -2.07
N THR A 433 -12.40 20.28 -3.07
CA THR A 433 -13.19 19.04 -3.14
C THR A 433 -12.33 17.78 -3.10
N GLU A 434 -11.07 17.90 -2.71
CA GLU A 434 -10.17 16.74 -2.67
C GLU A 434 -10.17 16.08 -1.28
N PRO A 435 -10.69 14.85 -1.13
CA PRO A 435 -10.87 14.21 0.18
C PRO A 435 -9.58 14.05 0.96
N GLU A 436 -8.45 13.74 0.29
CA GLU A 436 -7.18 13.53 0.96
C GLU A 436 -6.62 14.82 1.55
N LEU A 437 -6.59 15.90 0.77
CA LEU A 437 -6.16 17.22 1.25
C LEU A 437 -7.02 17.68 2.42
N LEU A 438 -8.36 17.61 2.25
CA LEU A 438 -9.32 18.02 3.27
C LEU A 438 -9.13 17.24 4.57
N THR A 439 -9.00 15.92 4.50
CA THR A 439 -8.83 15.06 5.67
C THR A 439 -7.51 15.31 6.39
N ARG A 440 -6.40 15.48 5.65
CA ARG A 440 -5.08 15.77 6.24
C ARG A 440 -5.04 17.15 6.90
N LEU A 441 -5.60 18.14 6.23
CA LEU A 441 -5.66 19.51 6.79
C LEU A 441 -6.58 19.56 8.02
N ALA A 442 -7.72 18.85 7.99
CA ALA A 442 -8.60 18.71 9.14
C ALA A 442 -7.88 18.12 10.37
N PHE A 443 -7.12 17.06 10.17
CA PHE A 443 -6.31 16.43 11.23
C PHE A 443 -5.29 17.41 11.83
N ILE A 444 -4.66 18.22 10.99
CA ILE A 444 -3.69 19.24 11.47
C ILE A 444 -4.42 20.35 12.27
N HIS A 445 -5.59 20.82 11.83
CA HIS A 445 -6.40 21.80 12.58
C HIS A 445 -6.83 21.22 13.94
N GLU A 446 -7.19 19.94 13.99
CA GLU A 446 -7.53 19.26 15.23
C GLU A 446 -6.33 19.21 16.20
N ALA A 447 -5.13 18.84 15.72
CA ALA A 447 -3.90 18.86 16.51
C ALA A 447 -3.54 20.26 17.04
N ARG A 448 -4.05 21.32 16.42
CA ARG A 448 -3.93 22.72 16.84
C ARG A 448 -5.07 23.20 17.75
N ASN A 449 -5.99 22.29 18.15
CA ASN A 449 -7.22 22.59 18.90
C ASN A 449 -8.20 23.50 18.14
N GLU A 450 -8.13 23.61 16.83
CA GLU A 450 -9.02 24.38 15.96
C GLU A 450 -10.20 23.50 15.51
N THR A 451 -10.96 22.99 16.48
CA THR A 451 -11.95 21.91 16.30
C THR A 451 -13.07 22.26 15.32
N ASP A 452 -13.54 23.52 15.30
CA ASP A 452 -14.60 23.95 14.37
C ASP A 452 -14.13 23.93 12.92
N GLN A 453 -12.89 24.34 12.68
CA GLN A 453 -12.30 24.29 11.35
C GLN A 453 -12.03 22.85 10.92
N ALA A 454 -11.54 22.02 11.83
CA ALA A 454 -11.35 20.59 11.57
C ALA A 454 -12.66 19.92 11.16
N LEU A 455 -13.75 20.15 11.89
CA LEU A 455 -15.06 19.57 11.56
C LEU A 455 -15.56 19.99 10.18
N LYS A 456 -15.48 21.29 9.83
CA LYS A 456 -15.86 21.77 8.50
C LYS A 456 -15.12 21.04 7.37
N LEU A 457 -13.82 20.81 7.57
CA LEU A 457 -12.98 20.13 6.58
C LEU A 457 -13.29 18.62 6.52
N TYR A 458 -13.52 17.96 7.66
CA TYR A 458 -13.97 16.55 7.67
C TYR A 458 -15.32 16.39 6.96
N GLU A 459 -16.29 17.27 7.25
CA GLU A 459 -17.58 17.25 6.54
C GLU A 459 -17.41 17.48 5.03
N ALA A 460 -16.53 18.39 4.63
CA ALA A 460 -16.23 18.62 3.23
C ALA A 460 -15.62 17.37 2.58
N ALA A 461 -14.71 16.67 3.26
CA ALA A 461 -14.10 15.42 2.79
C ALA A 461 -15.14 14.29 2.62
N LEU A 462 -16.07 14.15 3.58
CA LEU A 462 -17.15 13.18 3.54
C LEU A 462 -18.12 13.41 2.36
N ARG A 463 -18.39 14.68 2.03
CA ARG A 463 -19.24 15.05 0.87
C ARG A 463 -18.54 14.89 -0.47
N ALA A 464 -17.22 15.14 -0.51
CA ALA A 464 -16.46 15.19 -1.76
C ALA A 464 -16.33 13.84 -2.46
N ASP A 465 -16.04 12.77 -1.72
CA ASP A 465 -15.99 11.40 -2.26
C ASP A 465 -16.35 10.38 -1.18
N PRO A 466 -17.66 10.06 -1.05
CA PRO A 466 -18.12 9.08 -0.06
C PRO A 466 -17.64 7.65 -0.35
N HIS A 467 -17.04 7.40 -1.52
CA HIS A 467 -16.57 6.08 -1.93
C HIS A 467 -15.06 5.89 -1.77
N ARG A 468 -14.29 6.93 -1.48
CA ARG A 468 -12.84 6.84 -1.24
C ARG A 468 -12.58 6.40 0.20
N ALA A 469 -12.67 5.09 0.41
CA ALA A 469 -12.74 4.48 1.74
C ALA A 469 -11.65 4.92 2.76
N PRO A 470 -10.34 4.99 2.46
CA PRO A 470 -9.35 5.37 3.46
C PRO A 470 -9.60 6.78 4.03
N GLN A 471 -9.82 7.78 3.18
CA GLN A 471 -10.07 9.17 3.59
C GLN A 471 -11.44 9.31 4.27
N PHE A 472 -12.47 8.63 3.74
CA PHE A 472 -13.80 8.61 4.33
C PHE A 472 -13.77 8.05 5.75
N VAL A 473 -13.09 6.92 5.97
CA VAL A 473 -12.99 6.27 7.28
C VAL A 473 -12.35 7.21 8.30
N ILE A 474 -11.23 7.84 7.95
CA ILE A 474 -10.53 8.79 8.83
C ILE A 474 -11.43 9.99 9.16
N ALA A 475 -12.05 10.59 8.14
CA ALA A 475 -12.94 11.74 8.32
C ALA A 475 -14.17 11.39 9.18
N ALA A 476 -14.80 10.24 8.93
CA ALA A 476 -15.98 9.79 9.67
C ALA A 476 -15.69 9.49 11.15
N VAL A 477 -14.56 8.84 11.44
CA VAL A 477 -14.16 8.54 12.82
C VAL A 477 -13.92 9.82 13.60
N ASN A 478 -13.17 10.78 13.04
CA ASN A 478 -12.81 12.01 13.72
C ASN A 478 -13.99 13.01 13.81
N ALA A 479 -14.77 13.17 12.73
CA ALA A 479 -15.99 13.99 12.78
C ALA A 479 -16.98 13.45 13.80
N GLY A 480 -17.18 12.10 13.85
CA GLY A 480 -18.03 11.45 14.83
C GLY A 480 -17.61 11.78 16.27
N ARG A 481 -16.29 11.77 16.56
CA ARG A 481 -15.76 12.14 17.87
C ARG A 481 -16.05 13.60 18.22
N ILE A 482 -15.92 14.50 17.25
CA ILE A 482 -16.23 15.93 17.46
C ILE A 482 -17.74 16.13 17.69
N TYR A 483 -18.61 15.45 16.92
CA TYR A 483 -20.05 15.50 17.11
C TYR A 483 -20.47 14.97 18.49
N ALA A 484 -19.91 13.84 18.91
CA ALA A 484 -20.19 13.30 20.24
C ALA A 484 -19.79 14.28 21.37
N ALA A 485 -18.62 14.94 21.24
CA ALA A 485 -18.18 15.96 22.18
C ALA A 485 -19.10 17.19 22.22
N ARG A 486 -19.88 17.45 21.16
CA ARG A 486 -20.89 18.51 21.09
C ARG A 486 -22.29 18.06 21.53
N GLY A 487 -22.46 16.79 21.89
CA GLY A 487 -23.76 16.20 22.21
C GLY A 487 -24.61 15.80 21.00
N GLU A 488 -24.09 15.90 19.78
CA GLU A 488 -24.77 15.52 18.54
C GLU A 488 -24.61 13.99 18.29
N MET A 489 -25.15 13.21 19.24
CA MET A 489 -24.86 11.78 19.39
C MET A 489 -25.34 10.93 18.20
N GLU A 490 -26.51 11.26 17.62
CA GLU A 490 -27.07 10.52 16.48
C GLU A 490 -26.16 10.65 15.24
N ARG A 491 -25.60 11.84 15.01
CA ARG A 491 -24.64 12.06 13.91
C ARG A 491 -23.36 11.28 14.13
N ALA A 492 -22.84 11.27 15.35
CA ALA A 492 -21.66 10.51 15.71
C ALA A 492 -21.85 9.01 15.48
N ILE A 493 -22.96 8.45 15.95
CA ILE A 493 -23.33 7.04 15.77
C ILE A 493 -23.40 6.67 14.29
N ALA A 494 -24.10 7.47 13.47
CA ALA A 494 -24.22 7.21 12.03
C ALA A 494 -22.85 7.18 11.33
N LEU A 495 -21.94 8.11 11.63
CA LEU A 495 -20.61 8.17 11.04
C LEU A 495 -19.74 6.98 11.47
N TRP A 496 -19.78 6.55 12.72
CA TRP A 496 -19.01 5.40 13.17
C TRP A 496 -19.56 4.08 12.59
N GLN A 497 -20.89 3.95 12.45
CA GLN A 497 -21.49 2.79 11.77
C GLN A 497 -21.04 2.71 10.30
N ASP A 498 -21.03 3.83 9.60
CA ASP A 498 -20.57 3.92 8.21
C ASP A 498 -19.08 3.59 8.07
N ALA A 499 -18.24 4.08 8.99
CA ALA A 499 -16.82 3.75 9.04
C ALA A 499 -16.60 2.24 9.29
N LEU A 500 -17.34 1.65 10.23
CA LEU A 500 -17.26 0.21 10.56
C LEU A 500 -17.75 -0.69 9.43
N ALA A 501 -18.73 -0.25 8.63
CA ALA A 501 -19.14 -0.98 7.43
C ALA A 501 -18.01 -1.10 6.38
N ARG A 502 -17.09 -0.13 6.38
CA ARG A 502 -15.94 -0.10 5.46
C ARG A 502 -14.70 -0.79 6.00
N ASN A 503 -14.54 -0.80 7.32
CA ASN A 503 -13.52 -1.55 8.04
C ASN A 503 -14.04 -1.92 9.45
N PRO A 504 -14.48 -3.15 9.66
CA PRO A 504 -15.08 -3.59 10.94
C PRO A 504 -14.05 -3.71 12.08
N ALA A 505 -12.77 -3.60 11.81
CA ALA A 505 -11.69 -3.72 12.80
C ALA A 505 -11.19 -2.36 13.33
N LEU A 506 -11.94 -1.29 13.12
CA LEU A 506 -11.64 0.04 13.66
C LEU A 506 -11.97 0.11 15.15
N SER A 507 -10.99 -0.24 15.99
CA SER A 507 -11.17 -0.38 17.45
C SER A 507 -11.68 0.88 18.11
N GLU A 508 -11.21 2.07 17.66
CA GLU A 508 -11.66 3.35 18.20
C GLU A 508 -13.12 3.65 17.82
N ALA A 509 -13.49 3.45 16.56
CA ALA A 509 -14.87 3.69 16.11
C ALA A 509 -15.87 2.77 16.82
N ALA A 510 -15.53 1.47 16.94
CA ALA A 510 -16.39 0.50 17.60
C ALA A 510 -16.54 0.78 19.11
N PHE A 511 -15.46 1.16 19.78
CA PHE A 511 -15.48 1.52 21.19
C PHE A 511 -16.31 2.78 21.44
N ASN A 512 -16.11 3.83 20.65
CA ASN A 512 -16.87 5.09 20.75
C ASN A 512 -18.35 4.87 20.42
N LEU A 513 -18.65 4.05 19.40
CA LEU A 513 -20.03 3.66 19.07
C LEU A 513 -20.71 2.95 20.25
N ALA A 514 -20.00 2.01 20.89
CA ALA A 514 -20.54 1.28 22.05
C ALA A 514 -20.82 2.21 23.24
N LEU A 515 -19.91 3.14 23.54
CA LEU A 515 -20.13 4.15 24.59
C LEU A 515 -21.34 5.04 24.26
N ALA A 516 -21.47 5.50 23.02
CA ALA A 516 -22.59 6.33 22.60
C ALA A 516 -23.93 5.58 22.70
N LEU A 517 -23.99 4.34 22.22
CA LEU A 517 -25.18 3.50 22.33
C LEU A 517 -25.53 3.20 23.79
N GLN A 518 -24.54 2.97 24.64
CA GLN A 518 -24.76 2.75 26.09
C GLN A 518 -25.34 4.01 26.75
N SER A 519 -24.82 5.20 26.44
CA SER A 519 -25.31 6.47 27.00
C SER A 519 -26.76 6.76 26.62
N GLN A 520 -27.20 6.27 25.44
CA GLN A 520 -28.60 6.35 25.00
C GLN A 520 -29.49 5.19 25.51
N GLY A 521 -28.99 4.31 26.38
CA GLY A 521 -29.75 3.19 26.90
C GLY A 521 -29.81 1.96 25.98
N HIS A 522 -29.15 1.99 24.82
CA HIS A 522 -29.13 0.87 23.85
C HIS A 522 -28.06 -0.18 24.18
N ARG A 523 -28.08 -0.71 25.43
CA ARG A 523 -27.05 -1.62 25.97
C ARG A 523 -26.81 -2.85 25.11
N LYS A 524 -27.85 -3.50 24.63
CA LYS A 524 -27.74 -4.68 23.75
C LYS A 524 -26.93 -4.36 22.48
N LYS A 525 -27.27 -3.27 21.78
CA LYS A 525 -26.52 -2.85 20.57
C LYS A 525 -25.08 -2.47 20.87
N ALA A 526 -24.83 -1.87 22.04
CA ALA A 526 -23.46 -1.56 22.48
C ALA A 526 -22.63 -2.84 22.70
N GLY A 527 -23.22 -3.86 23.32
CA GLY A 527 -22.59 -5.17 23.49
C GLY A 527 -22.29 -5.84 22.15
N GLU A 528 -23.24 -5.86 21.22
CA GLU A 528 -23.09 -6.43 19.87
C GLU A 528 -21.95 -5.74 19.09
N ALA A 529 -21.82 -4.41 19.18
CA ALA A 529 -20.73 -3.67 18.54
C ALA A 529 -19.35 -4.07 19.05
N LEU A 530 -19.22 -4.28 20.38
CA LEU A 530 -17.97 -4.73 20.99
C LEU A 530 -17.67 -6.20 20.68
N GLU A 531 -18.67 -7.07 20.67
CA GLU A 531 -18.51 -8.47 20.29
C GLU A 531 -18.04 -8.59 18.83
N GLN A 532 -18.63 -7.80 17.94
CA GLN A 532 -18.21 -7.75 16.56
C GLN A 532 -16.74 -7.29 16.44
N LEU A 533 -16.33 -6.23 17.14
CA LEU A 533 -14.94 -5.79 17.17
C LEU A 533 -14.00 -6.89 17.65
N LEU A 534 -14.35 -7.58 18.75
CA LEU A 534 -13.50 -8.62 19.36
C LEU A 534 -13.30 -9.85 18.45
N ARG A 535 -14.12 -10.05 17.41
CA ARG A 535 -13.83 -11.03 16.35
C ARG A 535 -12.59 -10.67 15.53
N PHE A 536 -12.34 -9.37 15.34
CA PHE A 536 -11.22 -8.86 14.56
C PHE A 536 -10.02 -8.51 15.44
N ASP A 537 -10.27 -7.94 16.63
CA ASP A 537 -9.24 -7.50 17.58
C ASP A 537 -9.47 -8.13 18.96
N PRO A 538 -9.14 -9.42 19.13
CA PRO A 538 -9.48 -10.18 20.32
C PRO A 538 -8.70 -9.76 21.57
N ASP A 539 -7.67 -8.92 21.44
CA ASP A 539 -6.83 -8.47 22.57
C ASP A 539 -7.12 -7.04 23.03
N SER A 540 -8.12 -6.38 22.48
CA SER A 540 -8.52 -5.03 22.92
C SER A 540 -9.00 -5.04 24.38
N ALA A 541 -8.12 -4.74 25.33
CA ALA A 541 -8.38 -4.77 26.76
C ALA A 541 -9.53 -3.82 27.14
N ARG A 542 -9.55 -2.60 26.59
CA ARG A 542 -10.60 -1.61 26.84
C ARG A 542 -11.98 -2.10 26.39
N SER A 543 -12.07 -2.77 25.24
CA SER A 543 -13.33 -3.27 24.69
C SER A 543 -13.86 -4.46 25.49
N LYS A 544 -12.97 -5.36 25.91
CA LYS A 544 -13.33 -6.45 26.85
C LYS A 544 -13.85 -5.90 28.18
N HIS A 545 -13.20 -4.87 28.72
CA HIS A 545 -13.62 -4.26 29.96
C HIS A 545 -15.01 -3.64 29.85
N LEU A 546 -15.26 -2.83 28.83
CA LEU A 546 -16.57 -2.20 28.60
C LEU A 546 -17.67 -3.24 28.37
N LEU A 547 -17.39 -4.29 27.58
CA LEU A 547 -18.35 -5.37 27.37
C LEU A 547 -18.75 -6.08 28.67
N ARG A 548 -17.79 -6.33 29.58
CA ARG A 548 -18.08 -6.88 30.91
C ARG A 548 -18.97 -5.96 31.73
N GLN A 549 -18.73 -4.65 31.73
CA GLN A 549 -19.56 -3.67 32.42
C GLN A 549 -21.01 -3.67 31.90
N ILE A 550 -21.18 -3.69 30.57
CA ILE A 550 -22.50 -3.74 29.93
C ILE A 550 -23.25 -5.01 30.35
N ARG A 551 -22.61 -6.18 30.29
CA ARG A 551 -23.21 -7.48 30.66
C ARG A 551 -23.57 -7.59 32.16
N ILE A 552 -22.82 -6.95 33.06
CA ILE A 552 -23.15 -6.88 34.48
C ILE A 552 -24.40 -6.01 34.70
N ALA A 553 -24.54 -4.92 33.99
CA ALA A 553 -25.65 -4.00 34.09
C ALA A 553 -26.95 -4.51 33.41
N GLU A 554 -26.89 -5.61 32.65
CA GLU A 554 -28.05 -6.30 32.05
C GLU A 554 -28.64 -7.40 32.97
N LYS A 555 -27.85 -7.83 33.97
CA LYS A 555 -28.28 -8.78 35.00
C LYS A 555 -28.96 -8.07 36.19
#